data_e665a45e7cf78d0d924355c7f0bc83eb
#
_entry.id   e665a45e7cf78d0d924355c7f0bc83eb
#
_cell.length_a   1.000
_cell.length_b   1.000
_cell.length_c   1.000
_cell.angle_alpha   90.00
_cell.angle_beta   90.00
_cell.angle_gamma   90.00
#
_symmetry.space_group_name_H-M   'P 1'
#
loop_
_entity.id
_entity.type
_entity.pdbx_description
1 polymer ?
#
loop_
_entity_poly.entity_id
_entity_poly.type
_entity_poly.pdbx_seq_one_letter_code
_entity_poly.pdbx_strand_id
1 'polypeptide(L)'
;MNVLKPVSAMAALLALATTAYAAPGPAAQREIAGLIAALDGSACRFQRNGSWHEAAEARAHLQRKYDYLLKKKQVDSAEQFIERAASQSSLSGKPYRIACPGQPEQTAADWFGARLKALRRGP
;
A
#
# COMPACT_ATOMS: atom_id res chain seq x y z
N MET A 1 -3.02 -10.41 -68.63
CA MET A 1 -2.32 -9.52 -67.72
C MET A 1 -2.69 -9.93 -66.31
N ASN A 2 -1.81 -10.57 -65.65
CA ASN A 2 -2.05 -11.02 -64.24
C ASN A 2 -1.62 -9.93 -63.32
N VAL A 3 -2.59 -9.26 -62.73
CA VAL A 3 -2.32 -8.33 -61.65
C VAL A 3 -2.14 -9.12 -60.38
N LEU A 4 -0.90 -9.29 -59.96
CA LEU A 4 -0.60 -9.81 -58.66
C LEU A 4 -1.02 -8.77 -57.62
N LYS A 5 -2.11 -9.06 -56.95
CA LYS A 5 -2.46 -8.26 -55.76
C LYS A 5 -1.44 -8.58 -54.64
N PRO A 6 -0.81 -7.57 -54.07
CA PRO A 6 0.02 -7.80 -52.91
C PRO A 6 -0.87 -8.33 -51.80
N VAL A 7 -0.56 -9.50 -51.30
CA VAL A 7 -1.16 -10.01 -50.07
C VAL A 7 -0.54 -9.18 -48.96
N SER A 8 -1.32 -8.22 -48.47
CA SER A 8 -0.96 -7.53 -47.24
C SER A 8 -1.05 -8.56 -46.11
N ALA A 9 0.07 -9.10 -45.75
CA ALA A 9 0.15 -9.84 -44.52
C ALA A 9 -0.07 -8.83 -43.39
N MET A 10 -1.29 -8.77 -42.87
CA MET A 10 -1.53 -8.11 -41.59
C MET A 10 -0.82 -8.96 -40.55
N ALA A 11 0.38 -8.52 -40.14
CA ALA A 11 0.97 -9.00 -38.94
C ALA A 11 0.04 -8.54 -37.81
N ALA A 12 -0.79 -9.43 -37.29
CA ALA A 12 -1.48 -9.21 -36.06
C ALA A 12 -0.41 -9.05 -34.98
N LEU A 13 -0.14 -7.82 -34.58
CA LEU A 13 0.57 -7.56 -33.34
C LEU A 13 -0.33 -8.08 -32.23
N LEU A 14 -0.09 -9.31 -31.82
CA LEU A 14 -0.54 -9.79 -30.54
C LEU A 14 0.22 -8.94 -29.51
N ALA A 15 -0.43 -7.88 -29.05
CA ALA A 15 -0.02 -7.26 -27.80
C ALA A 15 -0.17 -8.32 -26.72
N LEU A 16 0.93 -8.99 -26.42
CA LEU A 16 1.02 -9.75 -25.18
C LEU A 16 0.80 -8.74 -24.08
N ALA A 17 -0.43 -8.73 -23.51
CA ALA A 17 -0.68 -8.08 -22.26
C ALA A 17 0.21 -8.79 -21.23
N THR A 18 1.42 -8.26 -21.04
CA THR A 18 2.21 -8.64 -19.89
C THR A 18 1.40 -8.20 -18.68
N THR A 19 0.84 -9.16 -17.96
CA THR A 19 0.34 -8.92 -16.62
C THR A 19 1.53 -8.42 -15.80
N ALA A 20 1.60 -7.09 -15.67
CA ALA A 20 2.57 -6.50 -14.77
C ALA A 20 2.19 -6.97 -13.36
N TYR A 21 3.02 -7.82 -12.78
CA TYR A 21 2.86 -8.20 -11.38
C TYR A 21 2.98 -6.93 -10.54
N ALA A 22 1.99 -6.70 -9.65
CA ALA A 22 2.03 -5.58 -8.75
C ALA A 22 3.20 -5.74 -7.78
N ALA A 23 4.22 -4.91 -7.98
CA ALA A 23 5.40 -4.83 -7.13
C ALA A 23 5.76 -3.36 -6.96
N PRO A 24 6.08 -2.90 -5.73
CA PRO A 24 6.43 -1.51 -5.52
C PRO A 24 7.78 -1.19 -6.14
N GLY A 25 7.83 -0.07 -6.88
CA GLY A 25 9.09 0.51 -7.33
C GLY A 25 9.84 1.18 -6.17
N PRO A 26 11.07 1.72 -6.42
CA PRO A 26 11.89 2.28 -5.36
C PRO A 26 11.22 3.41 -4.56
N ALA A 27 10.48 4.29 -5.23
CA ALA A 27 9.77 5.39 -4.56
C ALA A 27 8.67 4.86 -3.63
N ALA A 28 7.85 3.93 -4.10
CA ALA A 28 6.80 3.32 -3.29
C ALA A 28 7.39 2.54 -2.10
N GLN A 29 8.49 1.84 -2.30
CA GLN A 29 9.18 1.14 -1.22
C GLN A 29 9.63 2.11 -0.12
N ARG A 30 10.20 3.25 -0.50
CA ARG A 30 10.62 4.27 0.46
C ARG A 30 9.44 4.88 1.20
N GLU A 31 8.35 5.15 0.49
CA GLU A 31 7.14 5.70 1.09
C GLU A 31 6.53 4.72 2.10
N ILE A 32 6.40 3.46 1.74
CA ILE A 32 5.84 2.44 2.63
C ILE A 32 6.74 2.25 3.87
N ALA A 33 8.05 2.17 3.67
CA ALA A 33 9.00 2.10 4.78
C ALA A 33 8.89 3.30 5.72
N GLY A 34 8.71 4.50 5.15
CA GLY A 34 8.52 5.73 5.91
C GLY A 34 7.21 5.75 6.70
N LEU A 35 6.14 5.21 6.13
CA LEU A 35 4.85 5.09 6.84
C LEU A 35 4.96 4.13 8.03
N ILE A 36 5.55 2.98 7.83
CA ILE A 36 5.75 2.00 8.90
C ILE A 36 6.65 2.58 10.00
N ALA A 37 7.75 3.24 9.63
CA ALA A 37 8.66 3.87 10.57
C ALA A 37 8.01 5.02 11.35
N ALA A 38 7.05 5.71 10.76
CA ALA A 38 6.36 6.82 11.42
C ALA A 38 5.63 6.38 12.69
N LEU A 39 5.21 5.13 12.79
CA LEU A 39 4.61 4.59 14.00
C LEU A 39 5.60 4.59 15.18
N ASP A 40 6.85 4.19 14.96
CA ASP A 40 7.84 4.08 16.03
C ASP A 40 8.12 5.42 16.72
N GLY A 41 8.14 6.52 15.97
CA GLY A 41 8.43 7.83 16.52
C GLY A 41 7.21 8.58 17.04
N SER A 42 6.02 8.00 16.94
CA SER A 42 4.77 8.73 17.12
C SER A 42 4.27 8.81 18.56
N ALA A 43 4.66 7.88 19.43
CA ALA A 43 4.05 7.64 20.75
C ALA A 43 2.53 7.37 20.66
N CYS A 44 2.01 7.12 19.48
CA CYS A 44 0.61 6.80 19.26
C CYS A 44 0.32 5.36 19.66
N ARG A 45 -0.94 5.10 20.01
CA ARG A 45 -1.45 3.75 20.23
C ARG A 45 -2.34 3.38 19.05
N PHE A 46 -2.34 2.11 18.72
CA PHE A 46 -3.02 1.57 17.54
C PHE A 46 -4.09 0.57 17.97
N GLN A 47 -5.33 0.76 17.53
CA GLN A 47 -6.41 -0.16 17.87
C GLN A 47 -6.67 -1.14 16.73
N ARG A 48 -6.68 -2.41 17.10
CA ARG A 48 -7.02 -3.51 16.21
C ARG A 48 -8.04 -4.40 16.91
N ASN A 49 -9.18 -4.59 16.28
CA ASN A 49 -10.26 -5.44 16.81
C ASN A 49 -10.63 -5.11 18.27
N GLY A 50 -10.72 -3.82 18.60
CA GLY A 50 -11.09 -3.36 19.92
C GLY A 50 -9.96 -3.33 20.95
N SER A 51 -8.77 -3.83 20.63
CA SER A 51 -7.61 -3.84 21.54
C SER A 51 -6.59 -2.79 21.11
N TRP A 52 -6.09 -2.04 22.07
CA TRP A 52 -5.04 -1.06 21.86
C TRP A 52 -3.67 -1.69 21.98
N HIS A 53 -2.77 -1.33 21.06
CA HIS A 53 -1.41 -1.84 20.97
C HIS A 53 -0.42 -0.69 20.97
N GLU A 54 0.74 -0.91 21.55
CA GLU A 54 1.84 0.05 21.47
C GLU A 54 2.40 0.13 20.05
N ALA A 55 3.06 1.25 19.74
CA ALA A 55 3.55 1.54 18.40
C ALA A 55 4.47 0.44 17.84
N ALA A 56 5.36 -0.10 18.65
CA ALA A 56 6.29 -1.16 18.22
C ALA A 56 5.54 -2.43 17.79
N GLU A 57 4.50 -2.79 18.52
CA GLU A 57 3.67 -3.95 18.19
C GLU A 57 2.86 -3.74 16.93
N ALA A 58 2.28 -2.54 16.78
CA ALA A 58 1.56 -2.15 15.58
C ALA A 58 2.47 -2.15 14.35
N ARG A 59 3.69 -1.63 14.49
CA ARG A 59 4.70 -1.64 13.43
C ARG A 59 4.99 -3.06 12.97
N ALA A 60 5.26 -3.96 13.89
CA ALA A 60 5.55 -5.36 13.56
C ALA A 60 4.38 -6.02 12.82
N HIS A 61 3.15 -5.72 13.25
CA HIS A 61 1.94 -6.23 12.61
C HIS A 61 1.81 -5.73 11.17
N LEU A 62 2.00 -4.44 10.94
CA LEU A 62 1.90 -3.86 9.61
C LEU A 62 3.03 -4.34 8.69
N GLN A 63 4.23 -4.55 9.24
CA GLN A 63 5.32 -5.13 8.47
C GLN A 63 4.95 -6.53 7.98
N ARG A 64 4.37 -7.36 8.84
CA ARG A 64 3.92 -8.71 8.44
C ARG A 64 2.84 -8.66 7.37
N LYS A 65 1.89 -7.73 7.47
CA LYS A 65 0.86 -7.56 6.44
C LYS A 65 1.46 -7.09 5.12
N TYR A 66 2.43 -6.19 5.16
CA TYR A 66 3.13 -5.73 3.97
C TYR A 66 3.90 -6.89 3.31
N ASP A 67 4.66 -7.64 4.09
CA ASP A 67 5.41 -8.80 3.58
C ASP A 67 4.48 -9.82 2.92
N TYR A 68 3.32 -10.06 3.50
CA TYR A 68 2.30 -10.94 2.92
C TYR A 68 1.79 -10.42 1.57
N LEU A 69 1.47 -9.12 1.51
CA LEU A 69 1.00 -8.50 0.25
C LEU A 69 2.05 -8.52 -0.83
N LEU A 70 3.33 -8.32 -0.48
CA LEU A 70 4.45 -8.45 -1.42
C LEU A 70 4.52 -9.87 -1.99
N LYS A 71 4.43 -10.87 -1.13
CA LYS A 71 4.47 -12.28 -1.52
C LYS A 71 3.31 -12.62 -2.46
N LYS A 72 2.14 -12.04 -2.23
CA LYS A 72 0.94 -12.25 -3.04
C LYS A 72 0.87 -11.33 -4.26
N LYS A 73 1.86 -10.44 -4.45
CA LYS A 73 1.87 -9.47 -5.54
C LYS A 73 0.63 -8.57 -5.56
N GLN A 74 0.22 -8.12 -4.37
CA GLN A 74 -1.01 -7.35 -4.15
C GLN A 74 -0.74 -5.94 -3.64
N VAL A 75 0.48 -5.44 -3.76
CA VAL A 75 0.84 -4.08 -3.38
C VAL A 75 1.90 -3.53 -4.32
N ASP A 76 1.65 -2.37 -4.90
CA ASP A 76 2.60 -1.67 -5.77
C ASP A 76 2.76 -0.19 -5.42
N SER A 77 1.96 0.34 -4.50
CA SER A 77 1.98 1.75 -4.11
C SER A 77 1.74 1.94 -2.63
N ALA A 78 2.12 3.11 -2.12
CA ALA A 78 1.83 3.47 -0.74
C ALA A 78 0.33 3.55 -0.47
N GLU A 79 -0.46 4.03 -1.44
CA GLU A 79 -1.92 4.06 -1.33
C GLU A 79 -2.49 2.65 -1.15
N GLN A 80 -2.03 1.69 -1.91
CA GLN A 80 -2.46 0.30 -1.76
C GLN A 80 -2.03 -0.30 -0.43
N PHE A 81 -0.84 0.05 0.06
CA PHE A 81 -0.40 -0.36 1.39
C PHE A 81 -1.37 0.16 2.46
N ILE A 82 -1.73 1.44 2.40
CA ILE A 82 -2.69 2.02 3.36
C ILE A 82 -4.02 1.28 3.27
N GLU A 83 -4.57 1.12 2.08
CA GLU A 83 -5.86 0.48 1.87
C GLU A 83 -5.87 -0.98 2.30
N ARG A 84 -4.85 -1.74 1.92
CA ARG A 84 -4.84 -3.20 2.05
C ARG A 84 -4.19 -3.72 3.32
N ALA A 85 -3.27 -2.95 3.91
CA ALA A 85 -2.55 -3.37 5.11
C ALA A 85 -2.90 -2.55 6.35
N ALA A 86 -3.13 -1.24 6.20
CA ALA A 86 -3.14 -0.32 7.32
C ALA A 86 -4.52 0.26 7.66
N SER A 87 -5.57 -0.10 6.94
CA SER A 87 -6.89 0.51 7.10
C SER A 87 -7.83 -0.30 7.98
N GLN A 88 -7.79 -1.61 7.90
CA GLN A 88 -8.75 -2.45 8.60
C GLN A 88 -8.23 -3.86 8.83
N SER A 89 -8.87 -4.56 9.78
CA SER A 89 -8.59 -5.96 10.05
C SER A 89 -8.96 -6.82 8.82
N SER A 90 -8.06 -7.69 8.42
CA SER A 90 -8.31 -8.65 7.34
C SER A 90 -9.34 -9.70 7.73
N LEU A 91 -9.50 -9.95 9.04
CA LEU A 91 -10.44 -10.96 9.55
C LEU A 91 -11.85 -10.41 9.77
N SER A 92 -11.96 -9.23 10.39
CA SER A 92 -13.25 -8.69 10.82
C SER A 92 -13.76 -7.55 9.94
N GLY A 93 -12.90 -6.92 9.15
CA GLY A 93 -13.22 -5.72 8.40
C GLY A 93 -13.34 -4.46 9.26
N LYS A 94 -13.14 -4.56 10.57
CA LYS A 94 -13.20 -3.39 11.45
C LYS A 94 -12.07 -2.42 11.17
N PRO A 95 -12.35 -1.12 11.03
CA PRO A 95 -11.30 -0.11 10.82
C PRO A 95 -10.29 -0.13 11.96
N TYR A 96 -9.02 -0.03 11.61
CA TYR A 96 -7.99 0.29 12.59
C TYR A 96 -8.12 1.75 13.02
N ARG A 97 -7.85 2.03 14.28
CA ARG A 97 -7.88 3.38 14.83
C ARG A 97 -6.54 3.71 15.46
N ILE A 98 -6.27 4.99 15.56
CA ILE A 98 -5.02 5.48 16.13
C ILE A 98 -5.32 6.61 17.10
N ALA A 99 -4.64 6.60 18.24
CA ALA A 99 -4.74 7.62 19.26
C ALA A 99 -3.34 8.15 19.56
N CYS A 100 -3.13 9.42 19.28
CA CYS A 100 -1.86 10.10 19.48
C CYS A 100 -1.99 11.11 20.63
N PRO A 101 -0.92 11.33 21.42
CA PRO A 101 -0.97 12.29 22.52
C PRO A 101 -1.39 13.68 22.04
N GLY A 102 -2.35 14.28 22.76
CA GLY A 102 -2.80 15.63 22.46
C GLY A 102 -3.66 15.81 21.21
N GLN A 103 -4.06 14.71 20.58
CA GLN A 103 -4.85 14.75 19.34
C GLN A 103 -6.11 13.89 19.47
N PRO A 104 -7.19 14.25 18.74
CA PRO A 104 -8.36 13.39 18.68
C PRO A 104 -8.03 12.04 18.09
N GLU A 105 -8.71 11.00 18.58
CA GLU A 105 -8.65 9.68 17.97
C GLU A 105 -9.17 9.73 16.53
N GLN A 106 -8.52 9.00 15.63
CA GLN A 106 -8.89 8.97 14.22
C GLN A 106 -8.72 7.58 13.64
N THR A 107 -9.21 7.37 12.42
CA THR A 107 -8.93 6.12 11.72
C THR A 107 -7.46 6.06 11.33
N ALA A 108 -6.92 4.85 11.31
CA ALA A 108 -5.55 4.64 10.84
C ALA A 108 -5.41 5.05 9.36
N ALA A 109 -6.43 4.82 8.54
CA ALA A 109 -6.43 5.24 7.14
C ALA A 109 -6.21 6.74 6.99
N ASP A 110 -6.89 7.56 7.78
CA ASP A 110 -6.73 9.02 7.75
C ASP A 110 -5.35 9.44 8.24
N TRP A 111 -4.88 8.82 9.32
CA TRP A 111 -3.56 9.13 9.87
C TRP A 111 -2.44 8.81 8.87
N PHE A 112 -2.47 7.62 8.27
CA PHE A 112 -1.47 7.24 7.26
C PHE A 112 -1.58 8.08 6.00
N GLY A 113 -2.79 8.42 5.58
CA GLY A 113 -3.01 9.30 4.43
C GLY A 113 -2.38 10.68 4.64
N ALA A 114 -2.52 11.25 5.82
CA ALA A 114 -1.89 12.52 6.16
C ALA A 114 -0.35 12.40 6.21
N ARG A 115 0.18 11.30 6.74
CA ARG A 115 1.61 11.03 6.76
C ARG A 115 2.19 10.88 5.36
N LEU A 116 1.47 10.21 4.47
CA LEU A 116 1.90 10.07 3.08
C LEU A 116 2.01 11.42 2.39
N LYS A 117 1.01 12.28 2.59
CA LYS A 117 1.06 13.65 2.05
C LYS A 117 2.26 14.42 2.59
N ALA A 118 2.56 14.28 3.87
CA ALA A 118 3.72 14.93 4.48
C ALA A 118 5.03 14.41 3.89
N LEU A 119 5.18 13.10 3.70
CA LEU A 119 6.36 12.51 3.07
C LEU A 119 6.58 13.03 1.64
N ARG A 120 5.50 13.19 0.90
CA ARG A 120 5.57 13.66 -0.50
C ARG A 120 5.89 15.14 -0.63
N ARG A 121 5.62 15.93 0.39
CA ARG A 121 6.02 17.36 0.40
C ARG A 121 7.51 17.53 0.62
N GLY A 122 8.17 16.51 1.15
CA GLY A 122 9.60 16.53 1.46
C GLY A 122 9.95 17.41 2.67
N PRO A 123 11.22 17.50 2.99
CA PRO A 123 11.71 18.39 4.04
C PRO A 123 11.56 19.86 3.65
#